data_a69ae2c51db0dd422240afd55bc86688
#
_entry.id   a69ae2c51db0dd422240afd55bc86688
#
_cell.length_a   1.000
_cell.length_b   1.000
_cell.length_c   1.000
_cell.angle_alpha   90.00
_cell.angle_beta   90.00
_cell.angle_gamma   90.00
#
_symmetry.space_group_name_H-M   'P 1'
#
loop_
_entity.id
_entity.type
_entity.pdbx_description
1 polymer ?
#
loop_
_entity_poly.entity_id
_entity_poly.type
_entity_poly.pdbx_seq_one_letter_code
_entity_poly.pdbx_strand_id
1 'polypeptide(L)'
;MGVVAVGLSHHTSSLALRERLHFPPETIPAALRELQNRLHGGAAVILSTCNRVEIYAHHEKDAVALCDDIRAFIGCWHRIPDSEFVPSLYEHKGPEAVGHLFRVTASLDSLVVGEAQILGQVHEAFMLAQDQQTVDKVLSALFQRAFSVAKQVRTETRIGAGKVSVASIAVDLAVSIFIDLADKTVMIVGSGKMGESTLKSLLARGVGRILLVNRSAEKALVLA
;
A
#
# COMPACT_ATOMS: atom_id res chain seq x y z
N MET A 1 22.81 -10.91 -10.48
CA MET A 1 22.30 -9.52 -10.41
C MET A 1 20.79 -9.57 -10.46
N GLY A 2 20.12 -9.24 -9.39
CA GLY A 2 18.65 -9.35 -9.43
C GLY A 2 17.94 -8.34 -8.57
N VAL A 3 16.92 -7.69 -9.18
CA VAL A 3 15.84 -7.06 -8.42
C VAL A 3 14.88 -8.16 -8.01
N VAL A 4 14.42 -8.13 -6.77
CA VAL A 4 13.36 -9.00 -6.26
C VAL A 4 12.25 -8.18 -5.63
N ALA A 5 11.04 -8.73 -5.61
CA ALA A 5 9.92 -8.25 -4.81
C ALA A 5 9.37 -9.44 -4.01
N VAL A 6 9.45 -9.36 -2.70
CA VAL A 6 8.94 -10.37 -1.77
C VAL A 6 7.85 -9.74 -0.92
N GLY A 7 6.70 -10.35 -0.84
CA GLY A 7 5.60 -9.77 -0.07
C GLY A 7 4.32 -10.58 -0.10
N LEU A 8 3.30 -9.99 0.48
CA LEU A 8 1.94 -10.51 0.48
C LEU A 8 0.93 -9.38 0.25
N SER A 9 -0.22 -9.72 -0.26
CA SER A 9 -1.29 -8.77 -0.53
C SER A 9 -2.65 -9.33 -0.13
N HIS A 10 -3.69 -8.52 -0.33
CA HIS A 10 -5.08 -8.93 -0.15
C HIS A 10 -5.49 -10.13 -1.03
N HIS A 11 -4.70 -10.45 -2.08
CA HIS A 11 -4.92 -11.63 -2.91
C HIS A 11 -4.39 -12.91 -2.28
N THR A 12 -3.32 -12.83 -1.47
CA THR A 12 -2.59 -14.00 -0.98
C THR A 12 -2.71 -14.23 0.51
N SER A 13 -3.23 -13.24 1.27
CA SER A 13 -3.25 -13.28 2.74
C SER A 13 -4.54 -12.77 3.35
N SER A 14 -4.87 -13.26 4.54
CA SER A 14 -5.94 -12.71 5.36
C SER A 14 -5.60 -11.31 5.89
N LEU A 15 -6.62 -10.54 6.27
CA LEU A 15 -6.42 -9.24 6.92
C LEU A 15 -5.59 -9.37 8.20
N ALA A 16 -5.92 -10.36 9.05
CA ALA A 16 -5.22 -10.58 10.32
C ALA A 16 -3.71 -10.84 10.12
N LEU A 17 -3.31 -11.56 9.06
CA LEU A 17 -1.90 -11.78 8.76
C LEU A 17 -1.22 -10.49 8.27
N ARG A 18 -1.90 -9.70 7.41
CA ARG A 18 -1.36 -8.42 6.95
C ARG A 18 -1.16 -7.43 8.10
N GLU A 19 -2.10 -7.38 9.05
CA GLU A 19 -1.98 -6.54 10.24
C GLU A 19 -0.79 -6.95 11.12
N ARG A 20 -0.53 -8.24 11.26
CA ARG A 20 0.63 -8.75 12.03
C ARG A 20 1.97 -8.47 11.35
N LEU A 21 2.00 -8.41 10.03
CA LEU A 21 3.20 -8.13 9.23
C LEU A 21 3.31 -6.66 8.80
N HIS A 22 2.38 -5.81 9.22
CA HIS A 22 2.41 -4.40 8.92
C HIS A 22 3.63 -3.71 9.56
N PHE A 23 4.30 -2.86 8.81
CA PHE A 23 5.34 -1.98 9.33
C PHE A 23 4.71 -0.61 9.63
N PRO A 24 4.52 -0.26 10.91
CA PRO A 24 4.11 1.09 11.29
C PRO A 24 5.09 2.13 10.74
N PRO A 25 4.62 3.28 10.24
CA PRO A 25 5.48 4.28 9.58
C PRO A 25 6.70 4.68 10.40
N GLU A 26 6.56 4.80 11.71
CA GLU A 26 7.62 5.14 12.65
C GLU A 26 8.69 4.05 12.79
N THR A 27 8.39 2.80 12.44
CA THR A 27 9.33 1.68 12.53
C THR A 27 10.10 1.42 11.24
N ILE A 28 9.59 1.89 10.09
CA ILE A 28 10.18 1.62 8.77
C ILE A 28 11.65 2.08 8.69
N PRO A 29 12.06 3.24 9.22
CA PRO A 29 13.46 3.65 9.18
C PRO A 29 14.41 2.65 9.86
N ALA A 30 14.00 2.08 10.99
CA ALA A 30 14.78 1.06 11.70
C ALA A 30 14.78 -0.27 10.95
N ALA A 31 13.62 -0.66 10.40
CA ALA A 31 13.46 -1.87 9.59
C ALA A 31 14.34 -1.85 8.34
N LEU A 32 14.40 -0.72 7.64
CA LEU A 32 15.24 -0.54 6.45
C LEU A 32 16.72 -0.69 6.78
N ARG A 33 17.20 -0.10 7.86
CA ARG A 33 18.60 -0.23 8.31
C ARG A 33 18.94 -1.67 8.69
N GLU A 34 18.06 -2.34 9.42
CA GLU A 34 18.29 -3.75 9.79
C GLU A 34 18.28 -4.65 8.55
N LEU A 35 17.34 -4.44 7.63
CA LEU A 35 17.31 -5.17 6.38
C LEU A 35 18.57 -4.95 5.56
N GLN A 36 19.05 -3.71 5.40
CA GLN A 36 20.28 -3.39 4.68
C GLN A 36 21.50 -4.09 5.29
N ASN A 37 21.58 -4.15 6.63
CA ASN A 37 22.64 -4.89 7.30
C ASN A 37 22.60 -6.39 6.97
N ARG A 38 21.42 -7.02 6.98
CA ARG A 38 21.25 -8.43 6.59
C ARG A 38 21.60 -8.66 5.14
N LEU A 39 21.26 -7.72 4.28
CA LEU A 39 21.60 -7.77 2.86
C LEU A 39 23.06 -7.38 2.58
N HIS A 40 23.90 -7.21 3.63
CA HIS A 40 25.33 -6.84 3.49
C HIS A 40 25.55 -5.61 2.60
N GLY A 41 24.72 -4.59 2.79
CA GLY A 41 24.78 -3.33 2.01
C GLY A 41 23.91 -3.34 0.75
N GLY A 42 23.08 -4.36 0.55
CA GLY A 42 22.08 -4.35 -0.53
C GLY A 42 21.06 -3.24 -0.38
N ALA A 43 20.45 -2.87 -1.49
CA ALA A 43 19.41 -1.85 -1.51
C ALA A 43 18.03 -2.43 -1.21
N ALA A 44 17.18 -1.66 -0.52
CA ALA A 44 15.82 -2.08 -0.21
C ALA A 44 14.84 -0.90 -0.07
N VAL A 45 13.57 -1.17 -0.43
CA VAL A 45 12.40 -0.31 -0.18
C VAL A 45 11.31 -1.17 0.45
N ILE A 46 10.70 -0.71 1.54
CA ILE A 46 9.58 -1.37 2.21
C ILE A 46 8.30 -0.61 1.88
N LEU A 47 7.35 -1.26 1.22
CA LEU A 47 5.99 -0.77 0.97
C LEU A 47 5.03 -1.48 1.91
N SER A 48 4.48 -0.76 2.89
CA SER A 48 3.52 -1.29 3.85
C SER A 48 2.25 -0.46 3.84
N THR A 49 1.14 -1.08 3.45
CA THR A 49 -0.19 -0.46 3.34
C THR A 49 -1.23 -1.38 3.99
N CYS A 50 -2.50 -0.98 4.05
CA CYS A 50 -3.58 -1.86 4.53
C CYS A 50 -3.79 -3.11 3.64
N ASN A 51 -3.42 -3.04 2.36
CA ASN A 51 -3.69 -4.08 1.37
C ASN A 51 -2.47 -4.90 0.96
N ARG A 52 -1.25 -4.46 1.30
CA ARG A 52 -0.01 -5.18 0.97
C ARG A 52 1.14 -4.81 1.89
N VAL A 53 2.03 -5.77 2.07
CA VAL A 53 3.35 -5.58 2.65
C VAL A 53 4.35 -6.19 1.67
N GLU A 54 5.21 -5.36 1.11
CA GLU A 54 6.18 -5.75 0.08
C GLU A 54 7.56 -5.17 0.37
N ILE A 55 8.58 -5.95 0.11
CA ILE A 55 9.99 -5.55 0.14
C ILE A 55 10.53 -5.68 -1.26
N TYR A 56 10.95 -4.57 -1.84
CA TYR A 56 11.69 -4.50 -3.08
C TYR A 56 13.16 -4.39 -2.75
N ALA A 57 13.99 -5.29 -3.28
CA ALA A 57 15.42 -5.27 -2.99
C ALA A 57 16.25 -5.50 -4.25
N HIS A 58 17.47 -4.98 -4.21
CA HIS A 58 18.51 -5.22 -5.22
C HIS A 58 19.82 -5.58 -4.55
N HIS A 59 20.47 -6.61 -5.06
CA HIS A 59 21.82 -7.01 -4.67
C HIS A 59 22.51 -7.75 -5.84
N GLU A 60 23.84 -7.79 -5.81
CA GLU A 60 24.64 -8.58 -6.77
C GLU A 60 24.56 -10.09 -6.53
N LYS A 61 24.07 -10.52 -5.37
CA LYS A 61 23.81 -11.92 -5.04
C LYS A 61 22.77 -12.56 -5.96
N ASP A 62 22.71 -13.89 -5.89
CA ASP A 62 21.62 -14.65 -6.49
C ASP A 62 20.26 -14.24 -5.93
N ALA A 63 19.26 -14.15 -6.82
CA ALA A 63 17.93 -13.70 -6.46
C ALA A 63 17.21 -14.64 -5.47
N VAL A 64 17.54 -15.93 -5.47
CA VAL A 64 16.97 -16.90 -4.52
C VAL A 64 17.51 -16.61 -3.11
N ALA A 65 18.82 -16.48 -2.97
CA ALA A 65 19.45 -16.15 -1.69
C ALA A 65 18.94 -14.79 -1.14
N LEU A 66 18.68 -13.82 -2.03
CA LEU A 66 18.13 -12.53 -1.65
C LEU A 66 16.69 -12.65 -1.11
N CYS A 67 15.85 -13.50 -1.72
CA CYS A 67 14.52 -13.80 -1.21
C CYS A 67 14.58 -14.50 0.16
N ASP A 68 15.51 -15.44 0.34
CA ASP A 68 15.72 -16.14 1.62
C ASP A 68 16.10 -15.17 2.75
N ASP A 69 17.03 -14.25 2.48
CA ASP A 69 17.45 -13.20 3.42
C ASP A 69 16.24 -12.31 3.81
N ILE A 70 15.39 -11.94 2.84
CA ILE A 70 14.18 -11.13 3.10
C ILE A 70 13.16 -11.90 3.92
N ARG A 71 12.92 -13.18 3.62
CA ARG A 71 12.00 -14.03 4.43
C ARG A 71 12.46 -14.13 5.88
N ALA A 72 13.75 -14.42 6.07
CA ALA A 72 14.35 -14.48 7.39
C ALA A 72 14.23 -13.12 8.14
N PHE A 73 14.40 -12.01 7.42
CA PHE A 73 14.18 -10.69 8.00
C PHE A 73 12.72 -10.49 8.46
N ILE A 74 11.74 -10.79 7.62
CA ILE A 74 10.31 -10.66 7.96
C ILE A 74 9.98 -11.47 9.22
N GLY A 75 10.36 -12.76 9.26
CA GLY A 75 10.13 -13.64 10.40
C GLY A 75 10.73 -13.11 11.70
N CYS A 76 12.01 -12.66 11.64
CA CYS A 76 12.70 -12.12 12.80
C CYS A 76 12.13 -10.77 13.26
N TRP A 77 11.87 -9.84 12.33
CA TRP A 77 11.35 -8.50 12.65
C TRP A 77 10.00 -8.56 13.34
N HIS A 78 9.09 -9.35 12.80
CA HIS A 78 7.72 -9.49 13.33
C HIS A 78 7.59 -10.59 14.40
N ARG A 79 8.68 -11.34 14.68
CA ARG A 79 8.68 -12.47 15.63
C ARG A 79 7.58 -13.49 15.31
N ILE A 80 7.49 -13.87 14.06
CA ILE A 80 6.49 -14.80 13.55
C ILE A 80 7.21 -16.00 12.90
N PRO A 81 6.77 -17.25 13.17
CA PRO A 81 7.37 -18.42 12.54
C PRO A 81 7.06 -18.49 11.06
N ASP A 82 7.99 -18.98 10.26
CA ASP A 82 7.90 -19.09 8.80
C ASP A 82 6.63 -19.83 8.36
N SER A 83 6.22 -20.87 9.09
CA SER A 83 5.02 -21.66 8.79
C SER A 83 3.72 -20.86 8.75
N GLU A 84 3.67 -19.70 9.43
CA GLU A 84 2.47 -18.87 9.49
C GLU A 84 2.36 -17.89 8.33
N PHE A 85 3.47 -17.46 7.71
CA PHE A 85 3.42 -16.40 6.71
C PHE A 85 4.01 -16.80 5.34
N VAL A 86 5.03 -17.67 5.29
CA VAL A 86 5.68 -18.06 4.03
C VAL A 86 4.69 -18.60 2.99
N PRO A 87 3.68 -19.42 3.34
CA PRO A 87 2.69 -19.88 2.36
C PRO A 87 1.86 -18.77 1.71
N SER A 88 1.83 -17.58 2.31
CA SER A 88 1.12 -16.39 1.80
C SER A 88 2.01 -15.43 1.04
N LEU A 89 3.33 -15.62 1.06
CA LEU A 89 4.28 -14.79 0.31
C LEU A 89 4.27 -15.14 -1.18
N TYR A 90 4.41 -14.11 -1.98
CA TYR A 90 4.89 -14.24 -3.36
C TYR A 90 6.31 -13.70 -3.48
N GLU A 91 7.04 -14.26 -4.42
CA GLU A 91 8.40 -13.87 -4.76
C GLU A 91 8.48 -13.62 -6.26
N HIS A 92 8.71 -12.38 -6.65
CA HIS A 92 8.97 -12.02 -8.03
C HIS A 92 10.47 -11.71 -8.19
N LYS A 93 11.07 -12.19 -9.28
CA LYS A 93 12.51 -12.08 -9.53
C LYS A 93 12.75 -11.46 -10.91
N GLY A 94 13.75 -10.59 -11.00
CA GLY A 94 14.14 -9.97 -12.27
C GLY A 94 12.99 -9.25 -12.99
N PRO A 95 12.69 -9.59 -14.26
CA PRO A 95 11.64 -8.93 -15.02
C PRO A 95 10.24 -9.02 -14.40
N GLU A 96 9.96 -10.10 -13.66
CA GLU A 96 8.67 -10.25 -12.96
C GLU A 96 8.54 -9.24 -11.81
N ALA A 97 9.62 -9.00 -11.04
CA ALA A 97 9.63 -7.99 -9.99
C ALA A 97 9.42 -6.58 -10.57
N VAL A 98 10.07 -6.28 -11.70
CA VAL A 98 9.89 -5.01 -12.42
C VAL A 98 8.42 -4.85 -12.86
N GLY A 99 7.87 -5.85 -13.52
CA GLY A 99 6.49 -5.85 -13.99
C GLY A 99 5.48 -5.74 -12.84
N HIS A 100 5.76 -6.39 -11.70
CA HIS A 100 4.94 -6.31 -10.50
C HIS A 100 4.92 -4.89 -9.93
N LEU A 101 6.09 -4.25 -9.73
CA LEU A 101 6.17 -2.87 -9.26
C LEU A 101 5.38 -1.91 -10.18
N PHE A 102 5.47 -2.10 -11.50
CA PHE A 102 4.74 -1.26 -12.45
C PHE A 102 3.23 -1.44 -12.33
N ARG A 103 2.73 -2.68 -12.18
CA ARG A 103 1.31 -2.95 -11.96
C ARG A 103 0.81 -2.35 -10.65
N VAL A 104 1.56 -2.52 -9.56
CA VAL A 104 1.24 -1.93 -8.25
C VAL A 104 1.18 -0.41 -8.33
N THR A 105 2.23 0.21 -8.87
CA THR A 105 2.34 1.68 -8.95
C THR A 105 1.27 2.28 -9.86
N ALA A 106 0.87 1.57 -10.92
CA ALA A 106 -0.21 1.97 -11.82
C ALA A 106 -1.62 1.65 -11.30
N SER A 107 -1.75 1.14 -10.07
CA SER A 107 -3.03 0.74 -9.44
C SER A 107 -3.76 -0.41 -10.17
N LEU A 108 -3.03 -1.23 -10.92
CA LEU A 108 -3.59 -2.39 -11.63
C LEU A 108 -3.74 -3.60 -10.71
N ASP A 109 -3.01 -3.62 -9.61
CA ASP A 109 -3.01 -4.68 -8.59
C ASP A 109 -3.62 -4.20 -7.25
N SER A 110 -4.41 -3.14 -7.27
CA SER A 110 -5.10 -2.60 -6.10
C SER A 110 -6.47 -3.25 -5.90
N LEU A 111 -6.95 -3.27 -4.64
CA LEU A 111 -8.31 -3.73 -4.33
C LEU A 111 -9.36 -2.97 -5.14
N VAL A 112 -9.12 -1.69 -5.34
CA VAL A 112 -9.88 -0.82 -6.24
C VAL A 112 -8.95 -0.43 -7.38
N VAL A 113 -9.13 -1.05 -8.53
CA VAL A 113 -8.31 -0.78 -9.71
C VAL A 113 -8.45 0.69 -10.13
N GLY A 114 -7.33 1.37 -10.31
CA GLY A 114 -7.29 2.77 -10.72
C GLY A 114 -7.33 3.80 -9.57
N GLU A 115 -7.38 3.37 -8.29
CA GLU A 115 -7.30 4.32 -7.19
C GLU A 115 -5.98 5.11 -7.19
N ALA A 116 -6.03 6.39 -6.84
CA ALA A 116 -4.85 7.26 -6.87
C ALA A 116 -3.92 7.06 -5.66
N GLN A 117 -4.41 6.45 -4.58
CA GLN A 117 -3.72 6.40 -3.29
C GLN A 117 -2.44 5.60 -3.33
N ILE A 118 -2.43 4.46 -4.02
CA ILE A 118 -1.25 3.56 -4.05
C ILE A 118 -0.03 4.23 -4.69
N LEU A 119 -0.20 5.05 -5.74
CA LEU A 119 0.90 5.79 -6.35
C LEU A 119 1.60 6.70 -5.32
N GLY A 120 0.81 7.42 -4.50
CA GLY A 120 1.34 8.24 -3.40
C GLY A 120 2.07 7.39 -2.36
N GLN A 121 1.51 6.25 -1.97
CA GLN A 121 2.13 5.34 -0.98
C GLN A 121 3.45 4.75 -1.48
N VAL A 122 3.54 4.34 -2.76
CA VAL A 122 4.80 3.87 -3.36
C VAL A 122 5.83 4.99 -3.41
N HIS A 123 5.40 6.23 -3.71
CA HIS A 123 6.30 7.39 -3.71
C HIS A 123 6.80 7.69 -2.29
N GLU A 124 5.94 7.71 -1.29
CA GLU A 124 6.30 7.92 0.12
C GLU A 124 7.29 6.85 0.61
N ALA A 125 7.04 5.57 0.29
CA ALA A 125 7.93 4.46 0.64
C ALA A 125 9.32 4.61 0.01
N PHE A 126 9.39 4.99 -1.26
CA PHE A 126 10.64 5.22 -1.97
C PHE A 126 11.41 6.43 -1.39
N MET A 127 10.74 7.56 -1.14
CA MET A 127 11.36 8.74 -0.54
C MET A 127 11.94 8.43 0.85
N LEU A 128 11.18 7.68 1.67
CA LEU A 128 11.66 7.27 2.99
C LEU A 128 12.90 6.37 2.89
N ALA A 129 12.93 5.45 1.95
CA ALA A 129 14.10 4.61 1.71
C ALA A 129 15.32 5.42 1.21
N GLN A 130 15.09 6.46 0.38
CA GLN A 130 16.16 7.38 -0.02
C GLN A 130 16.70 8.17 1.17
N ASP A 131 15.85 8.69 2.04
CA ASP A 131 16.26 9.42 3.25
C ASP A 131 17.07 8.53 4.20
N GLN A 132 16.76 7.23 4.24
CA GLN A 132 17.54 6.24 5.00
C GLN A 132 18.78 5.72 4.26
N GLN A 133 19.05 6.20 3.04
CA GLN A 133 20.19 5.79 2.20
C GLN A 133 20.21 4.27 1.90
N THR A 134 19.04 3.65 1.83
CA THR A 134 18.89 2.22 1.51
C THR A 134 18.56 1.97 0.04
N VAL A 135 18.62 2.98 -0.82
CA VAL A 135 18.34 2.89 -2.26
C VAL A 135 19.63 3.07 -3.06
N ASP A 136 19.90 2.15 -3.96
CA ASP A 136 20.99 2.23 -4.93
C ASP A 136 20.53 2.83 -6.30
N LYS A 137 21.45 2.89 -7.25
CA LYS A 137 21.16 3.40 -8.59
C LYS A 137 20.12 2.55 -9.34
N VAL A 138 20.09 1.24 -9.09
CA VAL A 138 19.20 0.30 -9.79
C VAL A 138 17.76 0.48 -9.28
N LEU A 139 17.54 0.42 -7.97
CA LEU A 139 16.22 0.67 -7.40
C LEU A 139 15.75 2.10 -7.68
N SER A 140 16.65 3.09 -7.63
CA SER A 140 16.31 4.47 -7.97
C SER A 140 15.76 4.58 -9.39
N ALA A 141 16.47 4.03 -10.37
CA ALA A 141 16.04 4.04 -11.77
C ALA A 141 14.72 3.27 -11.96
N LEU A 142 14.57 2.13 -11.28
CA LEU A 142 13.37 1.31 -11.36
C LEU A 142 12.13 2.05 -10.83
N PHE A 143 12.20 2.64 -9.64
CA PHE A 143 11.08 3.38 -9.05
C PHE A 143 10.74 4.63 -9.85
N GLN A 144 11.72 5.40 -10.31
CA GLN A 144 11.50 6.56 -11.19
C GLN A 144 10.78 6.15 -12.48
N ARG A 145 11.18 5.01 -13.07
CA ARG A 145 10.50 4.48 -14.25
C ARG A 145 9.08 4.03 -13.93
N ALA A 146 8.85 3.40 -12.78
CA ALA A 146 7.52 2.99 -12.32
C ALA A 146 6.58 4.21 -12.18
N PHE A 147 7.06 5.31 -11.61
CA PHE A 147 6.28 6.56 -11.51
C PHE A 147 5.92 7.13 -12.88
N SER A 148 6.89 7.13 -13.82
CA SER A 148 6.67 7.59 -15.18
C SER A 148 5.62 6.73 -15.90
N VAL A 149 5.73 5.40 -15.82
CA VAL A 149 4.78 4.46 -16.42
C VAL A 149 3.39 4.61 -15.79
N ALA A 150 3.30 4.71 -14.47
CA ALA A 150 2.01 4.90 -13.79
C ALA A 150 1.32 6.20 -14.23
N LYS A 151 2.08 7.28 -14.39
CA LYS A 151 1.55 8.54 -14.91
C LYS A 151 1.06 8.39 -16.36
N GLN A 152 1.82 7.69 -17.20
CA GLN A 152 1.47 7.43 -18.59
C GLN A 152 0.19 6.59 -18.68
N VAL A 153 0.10 5.50 -17.93
CA VAL A 153 -1.11 4.66 -17.86
C VAL A 153 -2.34 5.49 -17.48
N ARG A 154 -2.22 6.38 -16.51
CA ARG A 154 -3.34 7.23 -16.06
C ARG A 154 -3.75 8.30 -17.08
N THR A 155 -2.82 8.80 -17.90
CA THR A 155 -3.11 9.81 -18.93
C THR A 155 -3.60 9.20 -20.24
N GLU A 156 -3.09 8.04 -20.61
CA GLU A 156 -3.38 7.40 -21.90
C GLU A 156 -4.57 6.41 -21.83
N THR A 157 -5.01 6.07 -20.62
CA THR A 157 -6.12 5.15 -20.42
C THR A 157 -7.22 5.77 -19.54
N ARG A 158 -8.39 5.11 -19.51
CA ARG A 158 -9.49 5.51 -18.62
C ARG A 158 -9.40 4.91 -17.20
N ILE A 159 -8.25 4.33 -16.82
CA ILE A 159 -8.11 3.66 -15.53
C ILE A 159 -8.31 4.61 -14.34
N GLY A 160 -8.02 5.90 -14.52
CA GLY A 160 -8.26 6.95 -13.53
C GLY A 160 -9.52 7.79 -13.81
N ALA A 161 -10.32 7.41 -14.81
CA ALA A 161 -11.55 8.14 -15.16
C ALA A 161 -12.67 7.77 -14.19
N GLY A 162 -12.97 8.69 -13.31
CA GLY A 162 -13.88 8.57 -12.20
C GLY A 162 -13.16 8.72 -10.87
N LYS A 163 -13.83 9.26 -9.87
CA LYS A 163 -13.28 9.35 -8.51
C LYS A 163 -13.42 7.97 -7.84
N VAL A 164 -12.62 7.00 -8.30
CA VAL A 164 -12.67 5.64 -7.77
C VAL A 164 -11.82 5.60 -6.49
N SER A 165 -12.49 5.54 -5.36
CA SER A 165 -11.88 5.30 -4.05
C SER A 165 -12.72 4.28 -3.30
N VAL A 166 -12.12 3.59 -2.33
CA VAL A 166 -12.87 2.68 -1.45
C VAL A 166 -14.08 3.40 -0.83
N ALA A 167 -13.90 4.66 -0.44
CA ALA A 167 -14.96 5.49 0.10
C ALA A 167 -16.11 5.72 -0.91
N SER A 168 -15.80 6.05 -2.17
CA SER A 168 -16.84 6.27 -3.19
C SER A 168 -17.57 4.98 -3.54
N ILE A 169 -16.87 3.85 -3.63
CA ILE A 169 -17.49 2.54 -3.88
C ILE A 169 -18.41 2.14 -2.74
N ALA A 170 -17.98 2.33 -1.48
CA ALA A 170 -18.83 2.05 -0.32
C ALA A 170 -20.13 2.89 -0.34
N VAL A 171 -20.03 4.17 -0.71
CA VAL A 171 -21.20 5.04 -0.84
C VAL A 171 -22.07 4.64 -2.02
N ASP A 172 -21.50 4.28 -3.17
CA ASP A 172 -22.25 3.77 -4.33
C ASP A 172 -22.98 2.46 -4.01
N LEU A 173 -22.34 1.58 -3.25
CA LEU A 173 -22.99 0.36 -2.75
C LEU A 173 -24.15 0.71 -1.80
N ALA A 174 -23.96 1.66 -0.89
CA ALA A 174 -25.04 2.11 -0.02
C ALA A 174 -26.23 2.67 -0.82
N VAL A 175 -25.97 3.49 -1.85
CA VAL A 175 -27.02 3.99 -2.76
C VAL A 175 -27.72 2.83 -3.48
N SER A 176 -27.00 1.80 -3.91
CA SER A 176 -27.61 0.64 -4.57
C SER A 176 -28.53 -0.17 -3.65
N ILE A 177 -28.24 -0.18 -2.34
CA ILE A 177 -29.04 -0.90 -1.34
C ILE A 177 -30.24 -0.06 -0.88
N PHE A 178 -30.04 1.23 -0.62
CA PHE A 178 -31.05 2.11 -0.01
C PHE A 178 -31.79 2.98 -1.03
N ILE A 179 -31.40 2.94 -2.30
CA ILE A 179 -31.96 3.70 -3.44
C ILE A 179 -31.76 5.21 -3.29
N ASP A 180 -32.10 5.77 -2.13
CA ASP A 180 -31.93 7.17 -1.78
C ASP A 180 -31.32 7.31 -0.37
N LEU A 181 -30.45 8.30 -0.19
CA LEU A 181 -29.82 8.61 1.08
C LEU A 181 -30.35 9.90 1.71
N ALA A 182 -31.27 10.61 1.07
CA ALA A 182 -31.74 11.91 1.52
C ALA A 182 -32.48 11.85 2.88
N ASP A 183 -33.16 10.75 3.18
CA ASP A 183 -33.86 10.50 4.46
C ASP A 183 -33.03 9.66 5.44
N LYS A 184 -31.81 9.26 5.08
CA LYS A 184 -30.98 8.37 5.89
C LYS A 184 -30.06 9.15 6.81
N THR A 185 -29.79 8.53 7.95
CA THR A 185 -28.72 8.96 8.87
C THR A 185 -27.54 7.99 8.73
N VAL A 186 -26.38 8.50 8.38
CA VAL A 186 -25.14 7.72 8.25
C VAL A 186 -24.21 8.08 9.40
N MET A 187 -23.65 7.07 10.06
CA MET A 187 -22.64 7.27 11.09
C MET A 187 -21.25 6.91 10.54
N ILE A 188 -20.31 7.86 10.63
CA ILE A 188 -18.90 7.67 10.30
C ILE A 188 -18.13 7.53 11.61
N VAL A 189 -17.41 6.41 11.77
CA VAL A 189 -16.54 6.17 12.92
C VAL A 189 -15.09 6.35 12.49
N GLY A 190 -14.49 7.44 12.97
CA GLY A 190 -13.12 7.84 12.64
C GLY A 190 -13.06 9.05 11.70
N SER A 191 -12.19 10.03 12.03
CA SER A 191 -11.97 11.28 11.29
C SER A 191 -10.61 11.30 10.55
N GLY A 192 -10.10 10.13 10.15
CA GLY A 192 -8.90 10.03 9.32
C GLY A 192 -9.19 10.28 7.83
N LYS A 193 -8.16 10.17 6.98
CA LYS A 193 -8.25 10.39 5.52
C LYS A 193 -9.41 9.63 4.86
N MET A 194 -9.69 8.38 5.30
CA MET A 194 -10.81 7.59 4.78
C MET A 194 -12.17 8.15 5.24
N GLY A 195 -12.31 8.53 6.52
CA GLY A 195 -13.52 9.15 7.04
C GLY A 195 -13.84 10.45 6.33
N GLU A 196 -12.85 11.31 6.10
CA GLU A 196 -12.99 12.54 5.34
C GLU A 196 -13.42 12.30 3.87
N SER A 197 -12.80 11.32 3.22
CA SER A 197 -13.16 10.94 1.85
C SER A 197 -14.59 10.38 1.76
N THR A 198 -14.99 9.57 2.75
CA THR A 198 -16.35 9.03 2.85
C THR A 198 -17.38 10.13 3.10
N LEU A 199 -17.06 11.07 3.99
CA LEU A 199 -17.90 12.24 4.25
C LEU A 199 -18.16 13.05 2.96
N LYS A 200 -17.09 13.39 2.23
CA LYS A 200 -17.22 14.10 0.93
C LYS A 200 -18.08 13.34 -0.08
N SER A 201 -17.91 12.02 -0.13
CA SER A 201 -18.69 11.18 -1.05
C SER A 201 -20.18 11.12 -0.66
N LEU A 202 -20.50 11.02 0.63
CA LEU A 202 -21.87 11.04 1.14
C LEU A 202 -22.57 12.38 0.90
N LEU A 203 -21.87 13.50 1.17
CA LEU A 203 -22.39 14.85 0.90
C LEU A 203 -22.70 15.03 -0.59
N ALA A 204 -21.82 14.55 -1.47
CA ALA A 204 -22.04 14.62 -2.92
C ALA A 204 -23.23 13.78 -3.40
N ARG A 205 -23.70 12.81 -2.58
CA ARG A 205 -24.88 11.96 -2.86
C ARG A 205 -26.13 12.43 -2.12
N GLY A 206 -26.08 13.59 -1.44
CA GLY A 206 -27.24 14.21 -0.81
C GLY A 206 -27.76 13.47 0.42
N VAL A 207 -26.87 12.83 1.21
CA VAL A 207 -27.29 12.17 2.46
C VAL A 207 -27.97 13.16 3.41
N GLY A 208 -29.07 12.76 4.06
CA GLY A 208 -29.88 13.65 4.87
C GLY A 208 -29.22 14.04 6.19
N ARG A 209 -28.50 13.12 6.85
CA ARG A 209 -27.83 13.38 8.13
C ARG A 209 -26.55 12.56 8.26
N ILE A 210 -25.49 13.21 8.74
CA ILE A 210 -24.23 12.52 9.06
C ILE A 210 -23.92 12.69 10.55
N LEU A 211 -23.59 11.58 11.21
CA LEU A 211 -23.05 11.53 12.57
C LEU A 211 -21.58 11.17 12.47
N LEU A 212 -20.72 12.04 12.97
CA LEU A 212 -19.28 11.79 13.00
C LEU A 212 -18.84 11.43 14.43
N VAL A 213 -18.28 10.25 14.59
CA VAL A 213 -17.75 9.74 15.87
C VAL A 213 -16.24 9.55 15.77
N ASN A 214 -15.51 10.13 16.72
CA ASN A 214 -14.05 9.96 16.78
C ASN A 214 -13.57 9.93 18.24
N ARG A 215 -12.42 9.27 18.47
CA ARG A 215 -11.78 9.25 19.81
C ARG A 215 -11.41 10.65 20.30
N SER A 216 -10.98 11.56 19.43
CA SER A 216 -10.76 12.98 19.70
C SER A 216 -11.93 13.80 19.20
N ALA A 217 -12.67 14.43 20.10
CA ALA A 217 -13.79 15.30 19.74
C ALA A 217 -13.36 16.51 18.90
N GLU A 218 -12.18 17.08 19.18
CA GLU A 218 -11.63 18.20 18.41
C GLU A 218 -11.45 17.85 16.91
N LYS A 219 -10.89 16.66 16.63
CA LYS A 219 -10.72 16.20 15.22
C LYS A 219 -12.06 15.92 14.54
N ALA A 220 -13.08 15.53 15.27
CA ALA A 220 -14.41 15.36 14.73
C ALA A 220 -15.05 16.72 14.39
N LEU A 221 -14.90 17.71 15.28
CA LEU A 221 -15.42 19.06 15.09
C LEU A 221 -14.79 19.81 13.90
N VAL A 222 -13.50 19.58 13.63
CA VAL A 222 -12.83 20.18 12.46
C VAL A 222 -13.36 19.61 11.15
N LEU A 223 -13.89 18.38 11.16
CA LEU A 223 -14.41 17.72 9.96
C LEU A 223 -15.93 17.90 9.79
N ALA A 224 -16.65 18.28 10.85
CA ALA A 224 -18.10 18.50 10.84
C ALA A 224 -18.45 19.89 10.31
#